data_abaca4639b8ba45109dc7c9c98840656
#
_entry.id   abaca4639b8ba45109dc7c9c98840656
#
_cell.length_a   1.000
_cell.length_b   1.000
_cell.length_c   1.000
_cell.angle_alpha   90.00
_cell.angle_beta   90.00
_cell.angle_gamma   90.00
#
_symmetry.space_group_name_H-M   'P 1'
#
loop_
_entity.id
_entity.type
_entity.pdbx_description
1 polymer ?
#
loop_
_entity_poly.entity_id
_entity_poly.type
_entity_poly.pdbx_seq_one_letter_code
_entity_poly.pdbx_strand_id
1 'polypeptide(L)'
;MSRFLQVFYVFFSAAMLALAIPNELIKLGSPLAGFIALIPLYIVYSNLKSYKEAAAVFALHTFLVHVMTSFWLAFFKDFAALTLGASAVGTGFIGGFIGLLMYLPPSPAKKNGFYGSEKTSAARYFVSFKIFRFAAVYTFYEWIKSIGWLGYPWGTISSAMFRLKTFIQIADITGPYGISFLAALFSAAAGEGILLFGNKNNINARSVFTSYAAAVKTAVALFALTFLYGAWQYNLPRKPIKYLNTITIQQNADPWTQSGDGDTILLSQRLVDKKLEECKAENKRVDLVVWSEGCLRYTFPDARYHYEYFPPEQPLIPYIGKTGIPFIIGAPYRPDENSGRIFNAALLFDAEGRLRGAYGKNHLVPFAEAIPFSNVPAIRDFLKNVIHISAGWSPGDQYVLFDVPGHNPVNKILPAVKIVSLAQRADEQKRDEDAPPYVRFGTPICFDDTFPEVCTPIVKNGAELLMNLTDDSWSKLDSAEYQHFAVAAFRAIELRTTLARSTNAGFSAVVDPAGRIKNSMKNFTADSMFTAIPVYKRECTVYMRFGNWLPKLIFLFIIANAVCVFVCVKTGRFEEPESERKKLDKFRKRMLKKYRI
;
A
#
# COMPACT_ATOMS: atom_id res chain seq x y z
N MET A 1 25.71 -10.10 23.05
CA MET A 1 25.15 -8.74 23.16
C MET A 1 24.31 -8.62 24.42
N SER A 2 24.42 -7.52 25.20
CA SER A 2 23.58 -7.29 26.37
C SER A 2 22.12 -7.00 25.96
N ARG A 3 21.13 -7.23 26.86
CA ARG A 3 19.72 -6.94 26.58
C ARG A 3 19.48 -5.45 26.30
N PHE A 4 20.17 -4.58 27.04
CA PHE A 4 20.11 -3.15 26.83
C PHE A 4 20.51 -2.76 25.38
N LEU A 5 21.63 -3.29 24.92
CA LEU A 5 22.13 -3.02 23.57
C LEU A 5 21.20 -3.58 22.47
N GLN A 6 20.55 -4.74 22.74
CA GLN A 6 19.54 -5.29 21.83
C GLN A 6 18.34 -4.33 21.68
N VAL A 7 17.77 -3.88 22.81
CA VAL A 7 16.65 -2.95 22.81
C VAL A 7 17.03 -1.63 22.14
N PHE A 8 18.23 -1.12 22.42
CA PHE A 8 18.74 0.10 21.78
C PHE A 8 18.80 -0.05 20.25
N TYR A 9 19.38 -1.14 19.73
CA TYR A 9 19.47 -1.35 18.28
C TYR A 9 18.11 -1.58 17.64
N VAL A 10 17.18 -2.24 18.31
CA VAL A 10 15.80 -2.41 17.84
C VAL A 10 15.10 -1.06 17.72
N PHE A 11 15.19 -0.23 18.76
CA PHE A 11 14.64 1.13 18.76
C PHE A 11 15.28 2.00 17.67
N PHE A 12 16.61 1.98 17.57
CA PHE A 12 17.33 2.75 16.58
C PHE A 12 16.97 2.34 15.14
N SER A 13 16.84 1.04 14.88
CA SER A 13 16.36 0.55 13.58
C SER A 13 14.95 1.03 13.26
N ALA A 14 14.04 0.97 14.23
CA ALA A 14 12.67 1.45 14.05
C ALA A 14 12.62 2.97 13.78
N ALA A 15 13.40 3.75 14.53
CA ALA A 15 13.50 5.20 14.35
C ALA A 15 14.09 5.57 12.97
N MET A 16 15.14 4.87 12.52
CA MET A 16 15.71 5.09 11.19
C MET A 16 14.69 4.75 10.08
N LEU A 17 13.91 3.69 10.25
CA LEU A 17 12.87 3.34 9.28
C LEU A 17 11.74 4.38 9.28
N ALA A 18 11.34 4.89 10.45
CA ALA A 18 10.35 5.97 10.55
C ALA A 18 10.83 7.26 9.87
N LEU A 19 12.11 7.59 9.97
CA LEU A 19 12.71 8.72 9.25
C LEU A 19 12.84 8.46 7.73
N ALA A 20 12.97 7.19 7.33
CA ALA A 20 13.08 6.83 5.93
C ALA A 20 11.74 6.93 5.18
N ILE A 21 10.65 6.53 5.81
CA ILE A 21 9.29 6.56 5.26
C ILE A 21 8.81 8.02 5.17
N PRO A 22 7.90 8.38 4.23
CA PRO A 22 7.33 9.73 4.19
C PRO A 22 6.83 10.20 5.57
N ASN A 23 7.29 11.37 5.99
CA ASN A 23 7.00 11.94 7.31
C ASN A 23 6.99 13.47 7.26
N GLU A 24 6.75 14.13 8.38
CA GLU A 24 6.67 15.61 8.48
C GLU A 24 7.95 16.32 8.01
N LEU A 25 9.12 15.68 8.16
CA LEU A 25 10.40 16.24 7.78
C LEU A 25 10.78 15.91 6.34
N ILE A 26 10.47 14.69 5.89
CA ILE A 26 10.85 14.15 4.57
C ILE A 26 9.60 13.62 3.86
N LYS A 27 8.82 14.51 3.27
CA LYS A 27 7.48 14.26 2.73
C LYS A 27 7.37 13.07 1.76
N LEU A 28 8.38 12.85 0.91
CA LEU A 28 8.40 11.74 -0.06
C LEU A 28 9.39 10.62 0.31
N GLY A 29 9.80 10.57 1.57
CA GLY A 29 10.72 9.56 2.08
C GLY A 29 12.18 9.75 1.70
N SER A 30 13.06 8.92 2.30
CA SER A 30 14.51 8.92 2.09
C SER A 30 15.01 7.53 1.71
N PRO A 31 15.35 7.30 0.43
CA PRO A 31 15.92 6.02 -0.01
C PRO A 31 17.20 5.64 0.73
N LEU A 32 18.07 6.61 0.99
CA LEU A 32 19.33 6.35 1.71
C LEU A 32 19.07 5.80 3.12
N ALA A 33 18.19 6.46 3.87
CA ALA A 33 17.78 5.98 5.19
C ALA A 33 17.10 4.60 5.10
N GLY A 34 16.27 4.37 4.08
CA GLY A 34 15.61 3.09 3.85
C GLY A 34 16.58 1.92 3.61
N PHE A 35 17.68 2.14 2.89
CA PHE A 35 18.70 1.10 2.68
C PHE A 35 19.45 0.72 3.96
N ILE A 36 19.63 1.64 4.90
CA ILE A 36 20.42 1.41 6.10
C ILE A 36 19.59 1.14 7.36
N ALA A 37 18.28 1.38 7.31
CA ALA A 37 17.39 1.33 8.47
C ALA A 37 17.42 -0.02 9.20
N LEU A 38 17.55 -1.13 8.48
CA LEU A 38 17.52 -2.46 9.07
C LEU A 38 18.91 -3.00 9.47
N ILE A 39 19.99 -2.24 9.28
CA ILE A 39 21.34 -2.67 9.71
C ILE A 39 21.38 -2.99 11.22
N PRO A 40 20.87 -2.12 12.12
CA PRO A 40 20.87 -2.42 13.55
C PRO A 40 20.04 -3.67 13.90
N LEU A 41 18.87 -3.83 13.25
CA LEU A 41 18.04 -5.03 13.44
C LEU A 41 18.76 -6.30 12.96
N TYR A 42 19.48 -6.24 11.85
CA TYR A 42 20.28 -7.37 11.36
C TYR A 42 21.39 -7.76 12.35
N ILE A 43 22.04 -6.77 12.98
CA ILE A 43 23.07 -7.03 14.02
C ILE A 43 22.42 -7.76 15.20
N VAL A 44 21.22 -7.37 15.63
CA VAL A 44 20.46 -8.09 16.67
C VAL A 44 20.12 -9.51 16.22
N TYR A 45 19.55 -9.65 15.02
CA TYR A 45 19.21 -10.93 14.41
C TYR A 45 20.38 -11.92 14.43
N SER A 46 21.58 -11.46 14.11
CA SER A 46 22.80 -12.26 14.08
C SER A 46 23.23 -12.76 15.45
N ASN A 47 22.70 -12.19 16.53
CA ASN A 47 23.04 -12.50 17.92
C ASN A 47 21.90 -13.17 18.71
N LEU A 48 20.79 -13.51 18.06
CA LEU A 48 19.65 -14.19 18.69
C LEU A 48 20.06 -15.56 19.26
N LYS A 49 19.50 -15.92 20.41
CA LYS A 49 19.84 -17.15 21.14
C LYS A 49 18.69 -18.15 21.18
N SER A 50 17.46 -17.74 20.88
CA SER A 50 16.29 -18.60 20.94
C SER A 50 15.14 -18.06 20.08
N TYR A 51 14.17 -18.92 19.76
CA TYR A 51 12.92 -18.55 19.10
C TYR A 51 12.12 -17.52 19.88
N LYS A 52 12.11 -17.61 21.23
CA LYS A 52 11.40 -16.64 22.08
C LYS A 52 12.02 -15.25 22.01
N GLU A 53 13.35 -15.19 22.00
CA GLU A 53 14.07 -13.92 21.85
C GLU A 53 13.83 -13.32 20.46
N ALA A 54 13.85 -14.13 19.42
CA ALA A 54 13.53 -13.70 18.05
C ALA A 54 12.10 -13.13 17.95
N ALA A 55 11.12 -13.83 18.50
CA ALA A 55 9.74 -13.37 18.54
C ALA A 55 9.61 -12.04 19.29
N ALA A 56 10.22 -11.92 20.48
CA ALA A 56 10.16 -10.69 21.30
C ALA A 56 10.84 -9.49 20.60
N VAL A 57 12.02 -9.71 20.02
CA VAL A 57 12.79 -8.68 19.31
C VAL A 57 12.00 -8.18 18.10
N PHE A 58 11.44 -9.09 17.32
CA PHE A 58 10.72 -8.70 16.11
C PHE A 58 9.35 -8.10 16.42
N ALA A 59 8.65 -8.60 17.46
CA ALA A 59 7.43 -7.98 17.97
C ALA A 59 7.67 -6.52 18.41
N LEU A 60 8.73 -6.28 19.17
CA LEU A 60 9.10 -4.95 19.63
C LEU A 60 9.47 -4.04 18.45
N HIS A 61 10.26 -4.53 17.49
CA HIS A 61 10.63 -3.75 16.30
C HIS A 61 9.41 -3.33 15.50
N THR A 62 8.52 -4.27 15.18
CA THR A 62 7.34 -4.00 14.34
C THR A 62 6.32 -3.13 15.06
N PHE A 63 6.15 -3.29 16.37
CA PHE A 63 5.35 -2.40 17.21
C PHE A 63 5.91 -0.96 17.18
N LEU A 64 7.21 -0.79 17.41
CA LEU A 64 7.85 0.54 17.40
C LEU A 64 7.78 1.19 16.01
N VAL A 65 8.05 0.43 14.95
CA VAL A 65 7.89 0.93 13.57
C VAL A 65 6.47 1.44 13.36
N HIS A 66 5.46 0.65 13.74
CA HIS A 66 4.07 1.06 13.56
C HIS A 66 3.75 2.33 14.33
N VAL A 67 4.10 2.40 15.60
CA VAL A 67 3.86 3.61 16.43
C VAL A 67 4.55 4.83 15.85
N MET A 68 5.81 4.70 15.42
CA MET A 68 6.59 5.83 14.91
C MET A 68 6.22 6.26 13.50
N THR A 69 5.79 5.33 12.62
CA THR A 69 5.39 5.68 11.25
C THR A 69 3.94 6.07 11.13
N SER A 70 3.08 5.53 11.97
CA SER A 70 1.62 5.69 11.92
C SER A 70 1.08 6.50 13.09
N PHE A 71 1.92 7.33 13.74
CA PHE A 71 1.52 8.17 14.87
C PHE A 71 0.33 9.08 14.56
N TRP A 72 0.13 9.43 13.29
CA TRP A 72 -1.00 10.19 12.80
C TRP A 72 -2.36 9.50 13.05
N LEU A 73 -2.41 8.18 13.26
CA LEU A 73 -3.61 7.47 13.70
C LEU A 73 -4.11 7.93 15.08
N ALA A 74 -3.25 8.53 15.91
CA ALA A 74 -3.63 9.10 17.19
C ALA A 74 -4.53 10.34 17.07
N PHE A 75 -4.56 10.97 15.88
CA PHE A 75 -5.39 12.14 15.61
C PHE A 75 -6.79 11.77 15.09
N PHE A 76 -7.09 10.49 15.01
CA PHE A 76 -8.44 10.02 14.71
C PHE A 76 -9.34 10.29 15.92
N LYS A 77 -10.17 11.32 15.81
CA LYS A 77 -10.98 11.87 16.92
C LYS A 77 -11.74 10.77 17.66
N ASP A 78 -11.66 10.78 18.98
CA ASP A 78 -12.33 9.87 19.90
C ASP A 78 -11.92 8.38 19.81
N PHE A 79 -11.07 7.98 18.86
CA PHE A 79 -10.69 6.59 18.61
C PHE A 79 -9.18 6.31 18.66
N ALA A 80 -8.36 7.28 19.07
CA ALA A 80 -6.89 7.18 19.04
C ALA A 80 -6.34 5.90 19.72
N ALA A 81 -6.89 5.51 20.86
CA ALA A 81 -6.47 4.30 21.59
C ALA A 81 -6.74 3.03 20.79
N LEU A 82 -7.83 2.99 20.02
CA LEU A 82 -8.18 1.85 19.17
C LEU A 82 -7.39 1.87 17.87
N THR A 83 -7.35 3.01 17.18
CA THR A 83 -6.72 3.13 15.85
C THR A 83 -5.22 2.97 15.93
N LEU A 84 -4.51 3.71 16.78
CA LEU A 84 -3.07 3.57 16.95
C LEU A 84 -2.71 2.43 17.90
N GLY A 85 -3.37 2.35 19.09
CA GLY A 85 -3.00 1.40 20.13
C GLY A 85 -3.25 -0.06 19.71
N ALA A 86 -4.49 -0.39 19.31
CA ALA A 86 -4.83 -1.76 18.93
C ALA A 86 -4.11 -2.19 17.64
N SER A 87 -3.96 -1.29 16.65
CA SER A 87 -3.23 -1.60 15.41
C SER A 87 -1.74 -1.82 15.65
N ALA A 88 -1.11 -1.05 16.55
CA ALA A 88 0.29 -1.25 16.93
C ALA A 88 0.50 -2.59 17.65
N VAL A 89 -0.39 -2.94 18.58
CA VAL A 89 -0.36 -4.24 19.26
C VAL A 89 -0.57 -5.38 18.26
N GLY A 90 -1.56 -5.26 17.37
CA GLY A 90 -1.81 -6.24 16.30
C GLY A 90 -0.61 -6.41 15.37
N THR A 91 0.02 -5.33 14.94
CA THR A 91 1.24 -5.36 14.12
C THR A 91 2.41 -5.99 14.87
N GLY A 92 2.58 -5.67 16.15
CA GLY A 92 3.57 -6.30 17.02
C GLY A 92 3.32 -7.81 17.19
N PHE A 93 2.07 -8.23 17.31
CA PHE A 93 1.70 -9.64 17.40
C PHE A 93 2.05 -10.41 16.10
N ILE A 94 1.68 -9.87 14.93
CA ILE A 94 2.06 -10.43 13.63
C ILE A 94 3.60 -10.51 13.52
N GLY A 95 4.29 -9.43 13.89
CA GLY A 95 5.75 -9.40 13.93
C GLY A 95 6.33 -10.47 14.85
N GLY A 96 5.80 -10.65 16.05
CA GLY A 96 6.23 -11.70 16.98
C GLY A 96 6.07 -13.10 16.41
N PHE A 97 4.96 -13.38 15.74
CA PHE A 97 4.73 -14.65 15.07
C PHE A 97 5.74 -14.89 13.93
N ILE A 98 5.92 -13.90 13.05
CA ILE A 98 6.92 -13.98 11.96
C ILE A 98 8.35 -14.02 12.51
N GLY A 99 8.59 -13.35 13.64
CA GLY A 99 9.86 -13.35 14.35
C GLY A 99 10.36 -14.75 14.74
N LEU A 100 9.46 -15.71 14.95
CA LEU A 100 9.85 -17.12 15.14
C LEU A 100 10.68 -17.65 13.96
N LEU A 101 10.39 -17.16 12.75
CA LEU A 101 11.12 -17.53 11.54
C LEU A 101 12.48 -16.82 11.44
N MET A 102 12.74 -15.79 12.25
CA MET A 102 14.02 -15.08 12.25
C MET A 102 15.14 -15.90 12.92
N TYR A 103 14.83 -16.78 13.89
CA TYR A 103 15.87 -17.54 14.58
C TYR A 103 16.45 -18.64 13.69
N LEU A 104 17.78 -18.64 13.59
CA LEU A 104 18.54 -19.75 13.02
C LEU A 104 19.32 -20.46 14.13
N PRO A 105 19.10 -21.77 14.33
CA PRO A 105 19.94 -22.55 15.24
C PRO A 105 21.42 -22.39 14.85
N PRO A 106 22.34 -22.33 15.83
CA PRO A 106 23.75 -22.24 15.52
C PRO A 106 24.20 -23.46 14.70
N SER A 107 25.05 -23.24 13.70
CA SER A 107 25.67 -24.30 12.92
C SER A 107 26.48 -25.23 13.85
N PRO A 108 26.53 -26.55 13.60
CA PRO A 108 27.36 -27.50 14.37
C PRO A 108 28.83 -27.11 14.49
N ALA A 109 29.30 -26.28 13.56
CA ALA A 109 30.65 -25.73 13.55
C ALA A 109 31.01 -24.84 14.77
N LYS A 110 30.03 -24.46 15.61
CA LYS A 110 30.22 -23.56 16.76
C LYS A 110 30.75 -24.27 18.03
N LYS A 111 30.82 -25.62 18.05
CA LYS A 111 31.25 -26.38 19.24
C LYS A 111 32.72 -26.20 19.61
N ASN A 112 33.58 -25.82 18.66
CA ASN A 112 35.02 -25.71 18.86
C ASN A 112 35.55 -24.26 18.85
N GLY A 113 34.72 -23.30 19.27
CA GLY A 113 35.17 -21.92 19.48
C GLY A 113 35.41 -21.07 18.24
N PHE A 114 35.52 -21.66 17.08
CA PHE A 114 35.68 -21.01 15.76
C PHE A 114 35.00 -21.84 14.69
N TYR A 115 34.54 -21.21 13.60
CA TYR A 115 34.05 -21.86 12.40
C TYR A 115 34.88 -23.10 12.07
N GLY A 116 34.45 -24.26 12.61
CA GLY A 116 35.24 -25.47 12.62
C GLY A 116 35.38 -26.08 11.25
N SER A 117 36.50 -26.64 11.03
CA SER A 117 37.07 -27.37 9.88
C SER A 117 36.47 -27.07 8.51
N GLU A 118 37.30 -26.62 7.59
CA GLU A 118 37.04 -26.26 6.18
C GLU A 118 36.31 -27.32 5.32
N LYS A 119 35.92 -28.47 5.89
CA LYS A 119 35.47 -29.64 5.12
C LYS A 119 33.95 -29.80 4.98
N THR A 120 33.09 -29.01 5.66
CA THR A 120 31.65 -29.14 5.46
C THR A 120 31.13 -28.08 4.52
N SER A 121 30.55 -28.51 3.39
CA SER A 121 29.89 -27.64 2.41
C SER A 121 28.81 -26.73 3.02
N ALA A 122 28.19 -27.14 4.12
CA ALA A 122 27.19 -26.38 4.85
C ALA A 122 27.73 -25.08 5.48
N ALA A 123 28.93 -25.07 6.04
CA ALA A 123 29.54 -23.85 6.60
C ALA A 123 29.89 -22.83 5.52
N ARG A 124 30.16 -23.31 4.32
CA ARG A 124 30.56 -22.47 3.16
C ARG A 124 29.42 -21.55 2.66
N TYR A 125 28.15 -21.94 2.82
CA TYR A 125 27.01 -21.16 2.34
C TYR A 125 26.20 -20.49 3.46
N PHE A 126 26.57 -20.74 4.72
CA PHE A 126 25.78 -20.28 5.88
C PHE A 126 25.63 -18.76 5.95
N VAL A 127 26.68 -18.00 5.67
CA VAL A 127 26.66 -16.53 5.73
C VAL A 127 25.76 -15.95 4.63
N SER A 128 25.93 -16.42 3.38
CA SER A 128 25.04 -16.01 2.28
C SER A 128 23.59 -16.33 2.60
N PHE A 129 23.32 -17.54 3.07
CA PHE A 129 22.01 -17.99 3.45
C PHE A 129 21.36 -17.10 4.54
N LYS A 130 22.12 -16.74 5.57
CA LYS A 130 21.67 -15.87 6.67
C LYS A 130 21.24 -14.49 6.16
N ILE A 131 22.02 -13.89 5.24
CA ILE A 131 21.74 -12.60 4.61
C ILE A 131 20.43 -12.65 3.82
N PHE A 132 20.30 -13.62 2.90
CA PHE A 132 19.10 -13.77 2.07
C PHE A 132 17.85 -14.12 2.87
N ARG A 133 18.01 -14.96 3.91
CA ARG A 133 16.90 -15.32 4.79
C ARG A 133 16.36 -14.11 5.55
N PHE A 134 17.22 -13.25 6.08
CA PHE A 134 16.79 -12.04 6.76
C PHE A 134 15.93 -11.17 5.82
N ALA A 135 16.41 -10.91 4.60
CA ALA A 135 15.68 -10.15 3.60
C ALA A 135 14.34 -10.81 3.26
N ALA A 136 14.32 -12.14 3.08
CA ALA A 136 13.12 -12.90 2.77
C ALA A 136 12.07 -12.82 3.89
N VAL A 137 12.47 -13.07 5.14
CA VAL A 137 11.53 -13.05 6.28
C VAL A 137 11.00 -11.64 6.54
N TYR A 138 11.84 -10.60 6.41
CA TYR A 138 11.38 -9.22 6.56
C TYR A 138 10.38 -8.84 5.47
N THR A 139 10.64 -9.17 4.22
CA THR A 139 9.73 -8.93 3.09
C THR A 139 8.42 -9.71 3.25
N PHE A 140 8.49 -10.93 3.72
CA PHE A 140 7.31 -11.75 4.02
C PHE A 140 6.44 -11.12 5.12
N TYR A 141 7.06 -10.55 6.16
CA TYR A 141 6.36 -9.78 7.17
C TYR A 141 5.61 -8.58 6.54
N GLU A 142 6.28 -7.78 5.71
CA GLU A 142 5.63 -6.64 5.06
C GLU A 142 4.44 -7.05 4.17
N TRP A 143 4.57 -8.19 3.49
CA TRP A 143 3.46 -8.72 2.70
C TRP A 143 2.29 -9.17 3.58
N ILE A 144 2.53 -9.98 4.60
CA ILE A 144 1.47 -10.52 5.49
C ILE A 144 0.69 -9.39 6.18
N LYS A 145 1.38 -8.35 6.66
CA LYS A 145 0.70 -7.22 7.30
C LYS A 145 -0.12 -6.37 6.31
N SER A 146 0.15 -6.47 5.01
CA SER A 146 -0.45 -5.61 3.97
C SER A 146 -1.60 -6.26 3.22
N ILE A 147 -1.91 -7.53 3.48
CA ILE A 147 -2.95 -8.28 2.75
C ILE A 147 -4.15 -8.61 3.63
N GLY A 148 -5.26 -8.95 2.95
CA GLY A 148 -6.49 -9.36 3.61
C GLY A 148 -7.28 -8.20 4.15
N TRP A 149 -8.38 -8.51 4.79
CA TRP A 149 -9.34 -7.51 5.24
C TRP A 149 -8.79 -6.55 6.31
N LEU A 150 -7.85 -7.00 7.16
CA LEU A 150 -7.12 -6.19 8.14
C LEU A 150 -5.78 -5.68 7.59
N GLY A 151 -5.56 -5.78 6.28
CA GLY A 151 -4.32 -5.37 5.65
C GLY A 151 -3.98 -3.90 5.93
N TYR A 152 -2.72 -3.65 6.32
CA TYR A 152 -2.20 -2.32 6.61
C TYR A 152 -0.89 -2.06 5.83
N PRO A 153 -0.98 -1.53 4.58
CA PRO A 153 0.18 -1.40 3.70
C PRO A 153 1.11 -0.20 4.00
N TRP A 154 0.82 0.60 5.03
CA TRP A 154 1.70 1.70 5.47
C TRP A 154 2.94 1.21 6.20
N GLY A 155 3.95 2.05 6.28
CA GLY A 155 5.18 1.74 7.00
C GLY A 155 6.03 0.65 6.35
N THR A 156 5.95 0.45 5.03
CA THR A 156 6.80 -0.46 4.26
C THR A 156 8.05 0.24 3.74
N ILE A 157 9.17 -0.47 3.66
CA ILE A 157 10.43 0.09 3.12
C ILE A 157 10.25 0.58 1.69
N SER A 158 9.40 -0.07 0.90
CA SER A 158 9.14 0.33 -0.49
C SER A 158 8.66 1.78 -0.60
N SER A 159 7.85 2.27 0.35
CA SER A 159 7.38 3.65 0.35
C SER A 159 8.52 4.67 0.57
N ALA A 160 9.55 4.31 1.34
CA ALA A 160 10.76 5.13 1.50
C ALA A 160 11.54 5.30 0.18
N MET A 161 11.41 4.34 -0.74
CA MET A 161 12.14 4.31 -2.02
C MET A 161 11.44 5.11 -3.13
N PHE A 162 10.26 5.70 -2.90
CA PHE A 162 9.44 6.34 -3.94
C PHE A 162 10.21 7.43 -4.74
N ARG A 163 11.15 8.14 -4.11
CA ARG A 163 11.99 9.14 -4.79
C ARG A 163 13.02 8.53 -5.75
N LEU A 164 13.40 7.28 -5.57
CA LEU A 164 14.41 6.61 -6.40
C LEU A 164 13.75 5.97 -7.64
N LYS A 165 13.31 6.83 -8.56
CA LYS A 165 12.42 6.47 -9.67
C LYS A 165 12.91 5.31 -10.53
N THR A 166 14.21 5.21 -10.79
CA THR A 166 14.79 4.09 -11.53
C THR A 166 14.73 2.78 -10.77
N PHE A 167 14.93 2.81 -9.44
CA PHE A 167 14.92 1.62 -8.61
C PHE A 167 13.50 1.02 -8.47
N ILE A 168 12.48 1.87 -8.33
CA ILE A 168 11.10 1.41 -8.10
C ILE A 168 10.41 0.87 -9.37
N GLN A 169 11.02 0.99 -10.56
CA GLN A 169 10.43 0.46 -11.80
C GLN A 169 10.20 -1.05 -11.77
N ILE A 170 11.01 -1.79 -11.00
CA ILE A 170 10.86 -3.24 -10.82
C ILE A 170 9.49 -3.64 -10.23
N ALA A 171 8.71 -2.68 -9.73
CA ALA A 171 7.37 -2.95 -9.21
C ALA A 171 6.41 -3.50 -10.27
N ASP A 172 6.63 -3.26 -11.56
CA ASP A 172 5.86 -3.87 -12.65
C ASP A 172 6.17 -5.38 -12.84
N ILE A 173 7.22 -5.89 -12.19
CA ILE A 173 7.58 -7.31 -12.16
C ILE A 173 7.20 -7.93 -10.81
N THR A 174 7.63 -7.33 -9.71
CA THR A 174 7.62 -7.95 -8.37
C THR A 174 6.61 -7.33 -7.41
N GLY A 175 5.92 -6.26 -7.82
CA GLY A 175 5.24 -5.37 -6.90
C GLY A 175 6.23 -4.64 -5.97
N PRO A 176 5.74 -3.99 -4.92
CA PRO A 176 6.58 -3.24 -3.98
C PRO A 176 7.51 -4.15 -3.17
N TYR A 177 7.20 -5.45 -3.10
CA TYR A 177 7.93 -6.41 -2.26
C TYR A 177 9.32 -6.77 -2.79
N GLY A 178 9.57 -6.67 -4.11
CA GLY A 178 10.94 -6.78 -4.65
C GLY A 178 11.84 -5.63 -4.20
N ILE A 179 11.27 -4.44 -4.08
CA ILE A 179 11.95 -3.25 -3.57
C ILE A 179 12.30 -3.43 -2.10
N SER A 180 11.34 -3.88 -1.28
CA SER A 180 11.55 -4.19 0.13
C SER A 180 12.61 -5.28 0.33
N PHE A 181 12.57 -6.33 -0.50
CA PHE A 181 13.56 -7.41 -0.46
C PHE A 181 14.98 -6.90 -0.74
N LEU A 182 15.17 -6.09 -1.77
CA LEU A 182 16.48 -5.54 -2.10
C LEU A 182 17.00 -4.59 -1.03
N ALA A 183 16.13 -3.73 -0.47
CA ALA A 183 16.52 -2.83 0.61
C ALA A 183 16.93 -3.60 1.89
N ALA A 184 16.16 -4.62 2.26
CA ALA A 184 16.50 -5.50 3.39
C ALA A 184 17.78 -6.32 3.11
N LEU A 185 17.98 -6.75 1.86
CA LEU A 185 19.20 -7.45 1.43
C LEU A 185 20.44 -6.56 1.56
N PHE A 186 20.33 -5.30 1.16
CA PHE A 186 21.40 -4.32 1.34
C PHE A 186 21.75 -4.15 2.84
N SER A 187 20.74 -3.89 3.67
CA SER A 187 20.93 -3.77 5.11
C SER A 187 21.56 -5.01 5.73
N ALA A 188 21.14 -6.20 5.30
CA ALA A 188 21.68 -7.45 5.79
C ALA A 188 23.15 -7.66 5.38
N ALA A 189 23.48 -7.39 4.12
CA ALA A 189 24.85 -7.49 3.62
C ALA A 189 25.80 -6.49 4.32
N ALA A 190 25.35 -5.25 4.48
CA ALA A 190 26.11 -4.22 5.19
C ALA A 190 26.30 -4.58 6.69
N GLY A 191 25.22 -5.02 7.36
CA GLY A 191 25.27 -5.44 8.76
C GLY A 191 26.17 -6.65 9.00
N GLU A 192 26.16 -7.65 8.09
CA GLU A 192 27.11 -8.77 8.18
C GLU A 192 28.55 -8.32 7.95
N GLY A 193 28.77 -7.39 7.01
CA GLY A 193 30.09 -6.78 6.81
C GLY A 193 30.60 -6.12 8.09
N ILE A 194 29.78 -5.32 8.77
CA ILE A 194 30.14 -4.69 10.06
C ILE A 194 30.54 -5.75 11.10
N LEU A 195 29.77 -6.85 11.19
CA LEU A 195 30.05 -7.94 12.14
C LEU A 195 31.35 -8.69 11.81
N LEU A 196 31.66 -8.90 10.53
CA LEU A 196 32.84 -9.61 10.09
C LEU A 196 34.12 -8.76 10.26
N PHE A 197 34.09 -7.51 9.80
CA PHE A 197 35.24 -6.62 9.83
C PHE A 197 35.47 -5.98 11.21
N GLY A 198 34.41 -5.86 12.03
CA GLY A 198 34.51 -5.38 13.41
C GLY A 198 35.18 -6.38 14.38
N ASN A 199 35.23 -7.67 14.02
CA ASN A 199 35.84 -8.71 14.86
C ASN A 199 37.14 -9.24 14.21
N LYS A 200 38.28 -8.68 14.60
CA LYS A 200 39.61 -9.02 14.06
C LYS A 200 39.93 -10.52 14.09
N ASN A 201 39.33 -11.28 15.02
CA ASN A 201 39.53 -12.72 15.15
C ASN A 201 38.78 -13.59 14.13
N ASN A 202 37.79 -13.02 13.40
CA ASN A 202 36.96 -13.74 12.41
C ASN A 202 37.56 -13.74 11.00
N ILE A 203 38.55 -12.91 10.70
CA ILE A 203 39.06 -12.67 9.34
C ILE A 203 39.83 -13.90 8.77
N ASN A 204 40.25 -14.82 9.59
CA ASN A 204 41.07 -15.97 9.16
C ASN A 204 40.27 -17.17 8.59
N ALA A 205 38.94 -17.12 8.57
CA ALA A 205 38.14 -18.18 7.98
C ALA A 205 37.83 -17.88 6.50
N ARG A 206 38.68 -18.38 5.59
CA ARG A 206 38.54 -18.23 4.12
C ARG A 206 37.12 -18.60 3.62
N SER A 207 36.49 -19.61 4.21
CA SER A 207 35.15 -20.07 3.87
C SER A 207 34.05 -19.03 4.20
N VAL A 208 34.15 -18.35 5.33
CA VAL A 208 33.23 -17.29 5.78
C VAL A 208 33.31 -16.09 4.83
N PHE A 209 34.54 -15.66 4.55
CA PHE A 209 34.76 -14.55 3.62
C PHE A 209 34.28 -14.88 2.20
N THR A 210 34.51 -16.10 1.73
CA THR A 210 34.03 -16.55 0.40
C THR A 210 32.49 -16.55 0.34
N SER A 211 31.83 -17.02 1.39
CA SER A 211 30.37 -17.01 1.48
C SER A 211 29.80 -15.59 1.52
N TYR A 212 30.41 -14.70 2.29
CA TYR A 212 30.05 -13.28 2.33
C TYR A 212 30.24 -12.61 0.96
N ALA A 213 31.41 -12.81 0.36
CA ALA A 213 31.70 -12.28 -0.98
C ALA A 213 30.71 -12.78 -2.05
N ALA A 214 30.28 -14.03 -1.96
CA ALA A 214 29.25 -14.57 -2.84
C ALA A 214 27.91 -13.84 -2.65
N ALA A 215 27.48 -13.62 -1.40
CA ALA A 215 26.26 -12.86 -1.12
C ALA A 215 26.33 -11.42 -1.64
N VAL A 216 27.47 -10.74 -1.39
CA VAL A 216 27.69 -9.37 -1.89
C VAL A 216 27.66 -9.30 -3.40
N LYS A 217 28.37 -10.23 -4.09
CA LYS A 217 28.36 -10.29 -5.57
C LYS A 217 26.93 -10.48 -6.11
N THR A 218 26.16 -11.38 -5.51
CA THR A 218 24.76 -11.61 -5.91
C THR A 218 23.90 -10.37 -5.65
N ALA A 219 24.06 -9.73 -4.49
CA ALA A 219 23.35 -8.49 -4.18
C ALA A 219 23.70 -7.39 -5.20
N VAL A 220 24.99 -7.17 -5.47
CA VAL A 220 25.45 -6.18 -6.46
C VAL A 220 24.87 -6.48 -7.85
N ALA A 221 24.86 -7.75 -8.28
CA ALA A 221 24.27 -8.14 -9.55
C ALA A 221 22.76 -7.85 -9.61
N LEU A 222 22.01 -8.18 -8.55
CA LEU A 222 20.57 -7.88 -8.44
C LEU A 222 20.31 -6.37 -8.48
N PHE A 223 21.10 -5.57 -7.76
CA PHE A 223 20.99 -4.11 -7.79
C PHE A 223 21.31 -3.55 -9.18
N ALA A 224 22.41 -4.01 -9.81
CA ALA A 224 22.79 -3.58 -11.15
C ALA A 224 21.68 -3.89 -12.17
N LEU A 225 21.13 -5.10 -12.15
CA LEU A 225 20.02 -5.50 -13.02
C LEU A 225 18.78 -4.65 -12.75
N THR A 226 18.45 -4.39 -11.48
CA THR A 226 17.31 -3.54 -11.11
C THR A 226 17.48 -2.11 -11.61
N PHE A 227 18.66 -1.51 -11.44
CA PHE A 227 18.92 -0.15 -11.92
C PHE A 227 18.99 -0.07 -13.45
N LEU A 228 19.58 -1.05 -14.12
CA LEU A 228 19.62 -1.10 -15.61
C LEU A 228 18.20 -1.25 -16.17
N TYR A 229 17.44 -2.21 -15.66
CA TYR A 229 16.04 -2.39 -16.03
C TYR A 229 15.23 -1.13 -15.75
N GLY A 230 15.40 -0.57 -14.56
CA GLY A 230 14.66 0.61 -14.13
C GLY A 230 15.04 1.86 -14.92
N ALA A 231 16.30 2.04 -15.28
CA ALA A 231 16.74 3.13 -16.14
C ALA A 231 16.12 3.00 -17.54
N TRP A 232 16.09 1.79 -18.09
CA TRP A 232 15.41 1.51 -19.35
C TRP A 232 13.93 1.83 -19.28
N GLN A 233 13.20 1.28 -18.32
CA GLN A 233 11.75 1.48 -18.15
C GLN A 233 11.37 2.93 -17.86
N TYR A 234 12.16 3.63 -17.03
CA TYR A 234 11.90 5.01 -16.68
C TYR A 234 12.07 5.95 -17.87
N ASN A 235 13.04 5.68 -18.74
CA ASN A 235 13.32 6.49 -19.94
C ASN A 235 12.59 6.01 -21.19
N LEU A 236 11.85 4.89 -21.12
CA LEU A 236 11.06 4.40 -22.24
C LEU A 236 10.04 5.48 -22.68
N PRO A 237 10.09 5.93 -23.96
CA PRO A 237 9.18 6.98 -24.42
C PRO A 237 7.77 6.43 -24.58
N ARG A 238 6.92 6.69 -23.60
CA ARG A 238 5.49 6.40 -23.67
C ARG A 238 4.76 7.61 -24.22
N LYS A 239 4.15 7.46 -25.39
CA LYS A 239 3.32 8.51 -26.00
C LYS A 239 1.88 8.30 -25.60
N PRO A 240 1.17 9.34 -25.08
CA PRO A 240 -0.26 9.28 -24.85
C PRO A 240 -0.99 9.02 -26.18
N ILE A 241 -1.98 8.15 -26.14
CA ILE A 241 -2.86 7.87 -27.30
C ILE A 241 -4.09 8.76 -27.30
N LYS A 242 -4.47 9.30 -26.15
CA LYS A 242 -5.57 10.25 -25.93
C LYS A 242 -5.39 10.98 -24.59
N TYR A 243 -6.23 11.96 -24.34
CA TYR A 243 -6.23 12.75 -23.11
C TYR A 243 -7.66 12.85 -22.55
N LEU A 244 -7.74 12.97 -21.22
CA LEU A 244 -8.95 13.35 -20.49
C LEU A 244 -8.67 14.67 -19.78
N ASN A 245 -9.33 15.73 -20.21
CA ASN A 245 -9.19 17.06 -19.62
C ASN A 245 -10.09 17.18 -18.40
N THR A 246 -9.50 17.25 -17.22
CA THR A 246 -10.24 17.27 -15.95
C THR A 246 -10.04 18.56 -15.20
N ILE A 247 -11.08 18.99 -14.49
CA ILE A 247 -10.96 19.88 -13.34
C ILE A 247 -11.10 19.02 -12.08
N THR A 248 -10.03 18.94 -11.29
CA THR A 248 -9.99 18.25 -10.00
C THR A 248 -10.17 19.27 -8.90
N ILE A 249 -11.09 19.03 -7.96
CA ILE A 249 -11.40 19.93 -6.85
C ILE A 249 -10.86 19.35 -5.55
N GLN A 250 -10.18 20.19 -4.78
CA GLN A 250 -9.74 19.94 -3.42
C GLN A 250 -10.45 20.93 -2.50
N GLN A 251 -11.40 20.42 -1.72
CA GLN A 251 -12.28 21.28 -0.91
C GLN A 251 -11.62 21.77 0.36
N ASN A 252 -10.72 20.98 0.94
CA ASN A 252 -10.15 21.18 2.27
C ASN A 252 -11.24 21.35 3.35
N ALA A 253 -12.33 20.62 3.20
CA ALA A 253 -13.42 20.60 4.16
C ALA A 253 -13.03 19.81 5.42
N ASP A 254 -13.44 20.28 6.60
CA ASP A 254 -13.19 19.56 7.85
C ASP A 254 -14.17 18.38 7.97
N PRO A 255 -13.71 17.12 7.94
CA PRO A 255 -14.59 15.95 8.02
C PRO A 255 -15.31 15.83 9.37
N TRP A 256 -14.81 16.51 10.39
CA TRP A 256 -15.35 16.48 11.76
C TRP A 256 -16.45 17.52 12.02
N THR A 257 -16.73 18.42 11.06
CA THR A 257 -17.84 19.37 11.20
C THR A 257 -19.18 18.65 11.06
N GLN A 258 -20.11 18.97 11.95
CA GLN A 258 -21.48 18.43 11.90
C GLN A 258 -22.42 19.26 11.02
N SER A 259 -21.96 20.39 10.49
CA SER A 259 -22.72 21.17 9.50
C SER A 259 -23.01 20.34 8.25
N GLY A 260 -24.14 20.61 7.59
CA GLY A 260 -24.49 19.96 6.32
C GLY A 260 -23.41 20.11 5.23
N ASP A 261 -23.61 19.50 4.08
CA ASP A 261 -22.69 19.54 2.93
C ASP A 261 -22.85 20.79 2.04
N GLY A 262 -23.80 21.68 2.35
CA GLY A 262 -24.09 22.90 1.56
C GLY A 262 -22.87 23.80 1.34
N ASP A 263 -22.14 24.14 2.40
CA ASP A 263 -20.93 24.97 2.31
C ASP A 263 -19.85 24.32 1.43
N THR A 264 -19.67 23.00 1.56
CA THR A 264 -18.73 22.23 0.75
C THR A 264 -19.13 22.21 -0.71
N ILE A 265 -20.44 22.05 -1.01
CA ILE A 265 -20.98 22.11 -2.38
C ILE A 265 -20.75 23.49 -2.98
N LEU A 266 -21.15 24.56 -2.27
CA LEU A 266 -20.98 25.94 -2.75
C LEU A 266 -19.52 26.32 -2.96
N LEU A 267 -18.62 25.88 -2.07
CA LEU A 267 -17.18 26.05 -2.25
C LEU A 267 -16.68 25.33 -3.50
N SER A 268 -17.08 24.06 -3.67
CA SER A 268 -16.69 23.25 -4.83
C SER A 268 -17.18 23.90 -6.15
N GLN A 269 -18.41 24.39 -6.18
CA GLN A 269 -18.96 25.10 -7.34
C GLN A 269 -18.17 26.37 -7.66
N ARG A 270 -17.85 27.20 -6.66
CA ARG A 270 -17.01 28.38 -6.87
C ARG A 270 -15.62 28.05 -7.43
N LEU A 271 -15.00 26.96 -6.94
CA LEU A 271 -13.70 26.51 -7.43
C LEU A 271 -13.79 25.98 -8.88
N VAL A 272 -14.90 25.29 -9.22
CA VAL A 272 -15.18 24.86 -10.60
C VAL A 272 -15.38 26.06 -11.51
N ASP A 273 -16.27 27.01 -11.15
CA ASP A 273 -16.58 28.19 -11.94
C ASP A 273 -15.32 29.00 -12.25
N LYS A 274 -14.51 29.29 -11.21
CA LYS A 274 -13.23 29.98 -11.38
C LYS A 274 -12.32 29.25 -12.37
N LYS A 275 -12.20 27.93 -12.25
CA LYS A 275 -11.31 27.15 -13.12
C LYS A 275 -11.86 27.02 -14.54
N LEU A 276 -13.18 26.98 -14.72
CA LEU A 276 -13.81 27.00 -16.04
C LEU A 276 -13.58 28.33 -16.76
N GLU A 277 -13.65 29.46 -16.06
CA GLU A 277 -13.30 30.79 -16.61
C GLU A 277 -11.84 30.83 -17.08
N GLU A 278 -10.90 30.33 -16.26
CA GLU A 278 -9.49 30.22 -16.63
C GLU A 278 -9.32 29.34 -17.88
N CYS A 279 -9.96 28.17 -17.91
CA CYS A 279 -9.90 27.26 -19.05
C CYS A 279 -10.50 27.88 -20.32
N LYS A 280 -11.60 28.61 -20.19
CA LYS A 280 -12.24 29.32 -21.30
C LYS A 280 -11.34 30.41 -21.87
N ALA A 281 -10.70 31.20 -21.02
CA ALA A 281 -9.73 32.24 -21.43
C ALA A 281 -8.53 31.64 -22.19
N GLU A 282 -8.13 30.41 -21.85
CA GLU A 282 -7.03 29.69 -22.49
C GLU A 282 -7.48 28.76 -23.65
N ASN A 283 -8.74 28.82 -24.07
CA ASN A 283 -9.31 27.91 -25.07
C ASN A 283 -9.15 26.42 -24.73
N LYS A 284 -9.18 26.06 -23.45
CA LYS A 284 -9.09 24.69 -22.98
C LYS A 284 -10.48 24.12 -22.77
N ARG A 285 -10.78 22.99 -23.41
CA ARG A 285 -12.00 22.23 -23.16
C ARG A 285 -11.84 21.38 -21.89
N VAL A 286 -12.91 21.26 -21.13
CA VAL A 286 -13.03 20.37 -19.97
C VAL A 286 -13.96 19.21 -20.30
N ASP A 287 -13.56 17.98 -19.98
CA ASP A 287 -14.32 16.76 -20.27
C ASP A 287 -14.98 16.17 -19.04
N LEU A 288 -14.41 16.41 -17.86
CA LEU A 288 -14.87 15.84 -16.60
C LEU A 288 -14.48 16.76 -15.44
N VAL A 289 -15.41 16.95 -14.51
CA VAL A 289 -15.15 17.55 -13.20
C VAL A 289 -15.10 16.45 -12.15
N VAL A 290 -14.08 16.49 -11.27
CA VAL A 290 -13.84 15.46 -10.26
C VAL A 290 -13.83 16.10 -8.87
N TRP A 291 -14.78 15.68 -8.02
CA TRP A 291 -14.82 16.02 -6.61
C TRP A 291 -14.32 14.84 -5.78
N SER A 292 -13.83 15.12 -4.57
CA SER A 292 -13.25 14.10 -3.70
C SER A 292 -14.28 13.15 -3.08
N GLU A 293 -13.83 12.19 -2.30
CA GLU A 293 -14.63 11.29 -1.47
C GLU A 293 -15.45 12.08 -0.45
N GLY A 294 -16.70 11.62 -0.19
CA GLY A 294 -17.52 12.11 0.92
C GLY A 294 -18.03 13.55 0.78
N CYS A 295 -18.02 14.13 -0.43
CA CYS A 295 -18.51 15.49 -0.65
C CYS A 295 -20.00 15.67 -0.38
N LEU A 296 -20.80 14.65 -0.65
CA LEU A 296 -22.24 14.65 -0.41
C LEU A 296 -22.58 13.74 0.77
N ARG A 297 -23.58 14.13 1.55
CA ARG A 297 -23.95 13.40 2.78
C ARG A 297 -25.19 12.54 2.63
N TYR A 298 -26.08 12.88 1.68
CA TYR A 298 -27.34 12.17 1.52
C TYR A 298 -27.23 11.06 0.48
N THR A 299 -27.93 9.96 0.75
CA THR A 299 -27.83 8.72 -0.04
C THR A 299 -28.53 8.81 -1.38
N PHE A 300 -27.82 8.53 -2.46
CA PHE A 300 -28.41 8.37 -3.80
C PHE A 300 -28.94 6.94 -4.01
N PRO A 301 -29.97 6.76 -4.87
CA PRO A 301 -30.65 7.78 -5.68
C PRO A 301 -31.66 8.63 -4.92
N ASP A 302 -32.05 8.30 -3.70
CA ASP A 302 -33.13 8.96 -2.92
C ASP A 302 -32.91 10.46 -2.76
N ALA A 303 -31.64 10.85 -2.54
CA ALA A 303 -31.26 12.25 -2.34
C ALA A 303 -31.28 13.11 -3.61
N ARG A 304 -31.60 12.55 -4.78
CA ARG A 304 -31.62 13.31 -6.01
C ARG A 304 -32.54 14.52 -5.90
N TYR A 305 -33.78 14.31 -5.40
CA TYR A 305 -34.75 15.39 -5.21
C TYR A 305 -34.22 16.46 -4.25
N HIS A 306 -33.55 16.09 -3.18
CA HIS A 306 -32.92 17.06 -2.27
C HIS A 306 -31.91 17.96 -3.01
N TYR A 307 -31.02 17.40 -3.81
CA TYR A 307 -29.99 18.15 -4.53
C TYR A 307 -30.50 18.86 -5.81
N GLU A 308 -31.73 18.64 -6.19
CA GLU A 308 -32.41 19.49 -7.21
C GLU A 308 -32.73 20.90 -6.67
N TYR A 309 -32.78 21.05 -5.32
CA TYR A 309 -33.13 22.32 -4.65
C TYR A 309 -32.07 22.77 -3.63
N PHE A 310 -31.03 21.98 -3.38
CA PHE A 310 -30.00 22.23 -2.36
C PHE A 310 -28.60 22.26 -2.95
N PRO A 311 -27.73 23.21 -2.52
CA PRO A 311 -27.97 24.36 -1.63
C PRO A 311 -28.93 25.38 -2.29
N PRO A 312 -29.73 26.12 -1.49
CA PRO A 312 -30.74 27.05 -2.06
C PRO A 312 -30.15 28.12 -3.00
N GLU A 313 -28.90 28.56 -2.72
CA GLU A 313 -28.20 29.58 -3.51
C GLU A 313 -27.80 29.06 -4.88
N GLN A 314 -27.39 27.80 -4.98
CA GLN A 314 -27.00 27.18 -6.25
C GLN A 314 -27.17 25.65 -6.15
N PRO A 315 -28.38 25.13 -6.47
CA PRO A 315 -28.67 23.71 -6.37
C PRO A 315 -27.77 22.84 -7.25
N LEU A 316 -27.30 21.71 -6.69
CA LEU A 316 -26.25 20.90 -7.29
C LEU A 316 -26.63 20.31 -8.66
N ILE A 317 -27.79 19.66 -8.75
CA ILE A 317 -28.19 18.99 -10.02
C ILE A 317 -28.38 19.99 -11.15
N PRO A 318 -29.15 21.12 -10.97
CA PRO A 318 -29.22 22.17 -11.96
C PRO A 318 -27.86 22.80 -12.30
N TYR A 319 -26.98 22.94 -11.31
CA TYR A 319 -25.61 23.44 -11.51
C TYR A 319 -24.83 22.56 -12.49
N ILE A 320 -24.82 21.22 -12.27
CA ILE A 320 -24.18 20.28 -13.21
C ILE A 320 -24.74 20.46 -14.61
N GLY A 321 -26.07 20.49 -14.76
CA GLY A 321 -26.74 20.72 -16.04
C GLY A 321 -26.35 22.05 -16.71
N LYS A 322 -26.20 23.13 -15.94
CA LYS A 322 -25.74 24.44 -16.44
C LYS A 322 -24.30 24.42 -16.96
N THR A 323 -23.40 23.65 -16.33
CA THR A 323 -22.03 23.53 -16.83
C THR A 323 -21.95 22.78 -18.15
N GLY A 324 -22.88 21.86 -18.42
CA GLY A 324 -22.85 20.98 -19.58
C GLY A 324 -21.66 20.00 -19.59
N ILE A 325 -21.09 19.72 -18.44
CA ILE A 325 -19.92 18.85 -18.25
C ILE A 325 -20.30 17.69 -17.32
N PRO A 326 -19.85 16.45 -17.58
CA PRO A 326 -20.01 15.34 -16.65
C PRO A 326 -19.23 15.57 -15.33
N PHE A 327 -19.81 15.08 -14.22
CA PHE A 327 -19.19 15.13 -12.89
C PHE A 327 -19.02 13.75 -12.32
N ILE A 328 -17.91 13.52 -11.60
CA ILE A 328 -17.78 12.40 -10.69
C ILE A 328 -17.61 12.92 -9.27
N ILE A 329 -18.45 12.43 -8.34
CA ILE A 329 -18.58 12.98 -6.99
C ILE A 329 -18.66 11.84 -5.98
N GLY A 330 -17.91 11.95 -4.88
CA GLY A 330 -17.99 11.03 -3.75
C GLY A 330 -19.28 11.26 -2.93
N ALA A 331 -20.10 10.21 -2.78
CA ALA A 331 -21.38 10.27 -2.06
C ALA A 331 -21.81 8.89 -1.55
N PRO A 332 -22.73 8.82 -0.55
CA PRO A 332 -23.42 7.59 -0.20
C PRO A 332 -24.31 7.10 -1.36
N TYR A 333 -24.31 5.78 -1.58
CA TYR A 333 -25.14 5.16 -2.62
C TYR A 333 -25.82 3.88 -2.11
N ARG A 334 -27.13 3.77 -2.40
CA ARG A 334 -27.94 2.58 -2.12
C ARG A 334 -28.28 1.91 -3.44
N PRO A 335 -27.77 0.70 -3.71
CA PRO A 335 -28.00 0.04 -5.00
C PRO A 335 -29.46 -0.45 -5.16
N ASP A 336 -30.10 -0.79 -4.04
CA ASP A 336 -31.45 -1.32 -3.97
C ASP A 336 -32.08 -0.93 -2.63
N GLU A 337 -33.28 -0.36 -2.65
CA GLU A 337 -34.00 0.09 -1.45
C GLU A 337 -34.25 -1.06 -0.46
N ASN A 338 -34.45 -2.28 -0.95
CA ASN A 338 -34.75 -3.46 -0.12
C ASN A 338 -33.51 -4.13 0.44
N SER A 339 -32.32 -3.86 -0.07
CA SER A 339 -31.09 -4.55 0.33
C SER A 339 -30.55 -4.12 1.69
N GLY A 340 -30.93 -2.94 2.18
CA GLY A 340 -30.34 -2.34 3.37
C GLY A 340 -28.85 -1.98 3.26
N ARG A 341 -28.23 -2.19 2.08
CA ARG A 341 -26.81 -1.92 1.81
C ARG A 341 -26.63 -0.46 1.41
N ILE A 342 -25.67 0.20 2.06
CA ILE A 342 -25.24 1.56 1.70
C ILE A 342 -23.74 1.53 1.44
N PHE A 343 -23.32 2.06 0.30
CA PHE A 343 -21.93 2.13 -0.11
C PHE A 343 -21.37 3.55 0.06
N ASN A 344 -20.14 3.66 0.50
CA ASN A 344 -19.30 4.81 0.19
C ASN A 344 -18.98 4.71 -1.31
N ALA A 345 -19.40 5.67 -2.13
CA ALA A 345 -19.41 5.49 -3.56
C ALA A 345 -18.91 6.71 -4.36
N ALA A 346 -18.41 6.45 -5.56
CA ALA A 346 -18.16 7.44 -6.59
C ALA A 346 -19.34 7.42 -7.59
N LEU A 347 -20.01 8.56 -7.74
CA LEU A 347 -21.20 8.73 -8.58
C LEU A 347 -20.84 9.49 -9.84
N LEU A 348 -21.15 8.93 -11.02
CA LEU A 348 -21.01 9.62 -12.29
C LEU A 348 -22.33 10.27 -12.69
N PHE A 349 -22.33 11.59 -12.83
CA PHE A 349 -23.41 12.38 -13.42
C PHE A 349 -23.04 12.79 -14.85
N ASP A 350 -24.01 12.72 -15.76
CA ASP A 350 -23.82 13.25 -17.13
C ASP A 350 -23.91 14.78 -17.18
N ALA A 351 -23.71 15.32 -18.37
CA ALA A 351 -23.77 16.76 -18.62
C ALA A 351 -25.13 17.40 -18.33
N GLU A 352 -26.19 16.60 -18.21
CA GLU A 352 -27.54 17.03 -17.85
C GLU A 352 -27.85 16.81 -16.34
N GLY A 353 -26.89 16.40 -15.54
CA GLY A 353 -27.07 16.14 -14.12
C GLY A 353 -27.78 14.82 -13.78
N ARG A 354 -27.92 13.91 -14.74
CA ARG A 354 -28.53 12.60 -14.50
C ARG A 354 -27.48 11.61 -13.97
N LEU A 355 -27.79 10.89 -12.89
CA LEU A 355 -26.95 9.82 -12.40
C LEU A 355 -26.86 8.69 -13.42
N ARG A 356 -25.64 8.35 -13.84
CA ARG A 356 -25.37 7.30 -14.84
C ARG A 356 -24.83 6.02 -14.22
N GLY A 357 -24.18 6.09 -13.07
CA GLY A 357 -23.69 4.93 -12.38
C GLY A 357 -22.95 5.26 -11.11
N ALA A 358 -22.67 4.22 -10.35
CA ALA A 358 -21.98 4.29 -9.09
C ALA A 358 -20.95 3.15 -8.98
N TYR A 359 -19.78 3.46 -8.45
CA TYR A 359 -18.80 2.48 -7.96
C TYR A 359 -18.82 2.53 -6.43
N GLY A 360 -19.12 1.41 -5.77
CA GLY A 360 -19.01 1.27 -4.31
C GLY A 360 -17.59 0.86 -3.89
N LYS A 361 -17.08 1.48 -2.83
CA LYS A 361 -15.77 1.15 -2.23
C LYS A 361 -15.69 -0.32 -1.87
N ASN A 362 -14.69 -1.01 -2.38
CA ASN A 362 -14.53 -2.46 -2.21
C ASN A 362 -13.79 -2.82 -0.93
N HIS A 363 -12.75 -2.06 -0.58
CA HIS A 363 -11.94 -2.30 0.61
C HIS A 363 -12.19 -1.21 1.65
N LEU A 364 -13.04 -1.54 2.63
CA LEU A 364 -13.41 -0.60 3.68
C LEU A 364 -12.31 -0.50 4.74
N VAL A 365 -12.14 0.69 5.31
CA VAL A 365 -11.20 0.92 6.40
C VAL A 365 -11.68 0.18 7.66
N PRO A 366 -10.89 -0.79 8.18
CA PRO A 366 -11.27 -1.54 9.36
C PRO A 366 -11.51 -0.61 10.57
N PHE A 367 -12.57 -0.87 11.31
CA PHE A 367 -13.04 -0.12 12.49
C PHE A 367 -13.55 1.30 12.23
N ALA A 368 -13.19 1.94 11.11
CA ALA A 368 -13.72 3.25 10.75
C ALA A 368 -14.95 3.16 9.84
N GLU A 369 -14.89 2.31 8.81
CA GLU A 369 -15.96 2.13 7.83
C GLU A 369 -16.68 0.79 7.98
N ALA A 370 -15.97 -0.24 8.43
CA ALA A 370 -16.53 -1.56 8.68
C ALA A 370 -16.01 -2.17 9.98
N ILE A 371 -16.90 -2.81 10.71
CA ILE A 371 -16.53 -3.54 11.93
C ILE A 371 -16.16 -4.97 11.57
N PRO A 372 -14.96 -5.45 12.00
CA PRO A 372 -14.57 -6.83 11.85
C PRO A 372 -15.59 -7.79 12.46
N PHE A 373 -15.94 -8.85 11.72
CA PHE A 373 -16.82 -9.90 12.20
C PHE A 373 -18.23 -9.41 12.64
N SER A 374 -18.70 -8.25 12.14
CA SER A 374 -20.02 -7.71 12.44
C SER A 374 -21.17 -8.61 11.94
N ASN A 375 -20.88 -9.56 11.08
CA ASN A 375 -21.80 -10.65 10.71
C ASN A 375 -22.05 -11.65 11.85
N VAL A 376 -21.21 -11.69 12.89
CA VAL A 376 -21.40 -12.50 14.10
C VAL A 376 -22.21 -11.68 15.11
N PRO A 377 -23.47 -12.05 15.43
CA PRO A 377 -24.35 -11.24 16.28
C PRO A 377 -23.74 -10.87 17.63
N ALA A 378 -23.11 -11.81 18.32
CA ALA A 378 -22.48 -11.57 19.61
C ALA A 378 -21.35 -10.51 19.55
N ILE A 379 -20.55 -10.51 18.48
CA ILE A 379 -19.48 -9.52 18.27
C ILE A 379 -20.11 -8.16 17.95
N ARG A 380 -21.06 -8.14 17.04
CA ARG A 380 -21.77 -6.90 16.67
C ARG A 380 -22.42 -6.24 17.89
N ASP A 381 -23.14 -7.02 18.70
CA ASP A 381 -23.88 -6.52 19.86
C ASP A 381 -22.91 -6.04 20.95
N PHE A 382 -21.78 -6.74 21.16
CA PHE A 382 -20.72 -6.30 22.06
C PHE A 382 -20.11 -4.96 21.59
N LEU A 383 -19.75 -4.85 20.31
CA LEU A 383 -19.16 -3.64 19.76
C LEU A 383 -20.12 -2.45 19.80
N LYS A 384 -21.40 -2.68 19.49
CA LYS A 384 -22.43 -1.65 19.55
C LYS A 384 -22.75 -1.20 20.99
N ASN A 385 -22.88 -2.14 21.91
CA ASN A 385 -23.38 -1.85 23.27
C ASN A 385 -22.27 -1.48 24.26
N VAL A 386 -21.03 -1.96 24.02
CA VAL A 386 -19.88 -1.76 24.93
C VAL A 386 -18.92 -0.71 24.40
N ILE A 387 -18.65 -0.73 23.09
CA ILE A 387 -17.66 0.16 22.45
C ILE A 387 -18.34 1.32 21.72
N HIS A 388 -19.68 1.28 21.56
CA HIS A 388 -20.50 2.28 20.87
C HIS A 388 -20.11 2.54 19.40
N ILE A 389 -19.53 1.53 18.74
CA ILE A 389 -19.19 1.57 17.31
C ILE A 389 -20.29 0.88 16.53
N SER A 390 -20.91 1.61 15.58
CA SER A 390 -21.81 1.07 14.57
C SER A 390 -21.17 1.23 13.20
N ALA A 391 -20.94 0.12 12.47
CA ALA A 391 -20.48 0.19 11.09
C ALA A 391 -21.60 0.70 10.19
N GLY A 392 -21.28 1.69 9.35
CA GLY A 392 -22.26 2.30 8.44
C GLY A 392 -22.22 1.80 7.00
N TRP A 393 -21.07 1.34 6.52
CA TRP A 393 -20.85 1.05 5.11
C TRP A 393 -20.85 -0.44 4.79
N SER A 394 -21.41 -0.79 3.63
CA SER A 394 -21.27 -2.13 3.03
C SER A 394 -20.12 -2.13 2.02
N PRO A 395 -19.32 -3.20 1.93
CA PRO A 395 -18.31 -3.29 0.90
C PRO A 395 -18.97 -3.44 -0.48
N GLY A 396 -18.39 -2.77 -1.49
CA GLY A 396 -18.72 -2.99 -2.88
C GLY A 396 -18.32 -4.41 -3.32
N ASP A 397 -19.01 -4.92 -4.31
CA ASP A 397 -18.81 -6.27 -4.86
C ASP A 397 -18.57 -6.26 -6.38
N GLN A 398 -18.49 -5.07 -6.97
CA GLN A 398 -18.33 -4.89 -8.41
C GLN A 398 -17.21 -3.91 -8.75
N TYR A 399 -16.53 -4.18 -9.84
CA TYR A 399 -15.54 -3.28 -10.44
C TYR A 399 -16.18 -2.52 -11.60
N VAL A 400 -16.91 -1.44 -11.26
CA VAL A 400 -17.59 -0.60 -12.24
C VAL A 400 -16.57 0.26 -12.98
N LEU A 401 -16.73 0.36 -14.30
CA LEU A 401 -15.94 1.23 -15.16
C LEU A 401 -16.84 2.30 -15.77
N PHE A 402 -16.32 3.51 -15.88
CA PHE A 402 -16.98 4.65 -16.47
C PHE A 402 -16.33 5.00 -17.81
N ASP A 403 -17.15 5.28 -18.81
CA ASP A 403 -16.72 5.79 -20.09
C ASP A 403 -17.15 7.26 -20.23
N VAL A 404 -16.19 8.14 -20.46
CA VAL A 404 -16.46 9.57 -20.74
C VAL A 404 -15.77 10.00 -22.04
N PRO A 405 -16.31 11.01 -22.74
CA PRO A 405 -15.65 11.55 -23.92
C PRO A 405 -14.24 12.03 -23.59
N GLY A 406 -13.28 11.68 -24.42
CA GLY A 406 -11.90 12.15 -24.35
C GLY A 406 -11.46 12.85 -25.63
N HIS A 407 -10.16 13.16 -25.73
CA HIS A 407 -9.58 13.78 -26.92
C HIS A 407 -8.52 12.91 -27.54
N ASN A 408 -8.50 12.85 -28.87
CA ASN A 408 -7.31 12.49 -29.59
C ASN A 408 -6.30 13.65 -29.55
N PRO A 409 -5.00 13.38 -29.67
CA PRO A 409 -4.01 14.44 -29.86
C PRO A 409 -4.28 15.34 -31.08
N VAL A 410 -5.17 14.90 -31.97
CA VAL A 410 -5.65 15.63 -33.16
C VAL A 410 -7.14 15.87 -33.00
N ASN A 411 -7.50 17.11 -32.69
CA ASN A 411 -8.83 17.74 -32.50
C ASN A 411 -10.04 17.07 -33.18
N LYS A 412 -10.71 16.08 -32.58
CA LYS A 412 -12.07 15.69 -32.94
C LYS A 412 -12.94 15.54 -31.67
N ILE A 413 -14.07 16.21 -31.66
CA ILE A 413 -15.02 16.29 -30.55
C ILE A 413 -16.09 15.19 -30.71
N LEU A 414 -16.55 14.63 -29.63
CA LEU A 414 -17.47 13.50 -29.62
C LEU A 414 -18.57 13.57 -28.55
N PRO A 415 -19.74 12.96 -28.77
CA PRO A 415 -20.89 13.08 -27.89
C PRO A 415 -21.04 11.92 -26.86
N ALA A 416 -21.70 12.25 -25.75
CA ALA A 416 -22.35 11.40 -24.71
C ALA A 416 -21.52 10.39 -23.86
N VAL A 417 -21.87 10.35 -22.57
CA VAL A 417 -21.39 9.44 -21.53
C VAL A 417 -22.02 8.06 -21.67
N LYS A 418 -21.23 6.98 -21.56
CA LYS A 418 -21.71 5.60 -21.57
C LYS A 418 -21.20 4.82 -20.35
N ILE A 419 -22.08 4.06 -19.70
CA ILE A 419 -21.73 3.13 -18.63
C ILE A 419 -21.61 1.73 -19.20
N VAL A 420 -20.59 1.00 -18.79
CA VAL A 420 -20.40 -0.39 -19.19
C VAL A 420 -20.28 -1.27 -17.95
N SER A 421 -21.30 -2.10 -17.72
CA SER A 421 -21.21 -3.15 -16.70
C SER A 421 -20.43 -4.35 -17.24
N LEU A 422 -19.81 -5.14 -16.34
CA LEU A 422 -19.05 -6.34 -16.71
C LEU A 422 -19.90 -7.38 -17.49
N ALA A 423 -21.20 -7.39 -17.27
CA ALA A 423 -22.13 -8.33 -17.95
C ALA A 423 -22.35 -8.01 -19.45
N GLN A 424 -22.08 -6.79 -19.91
CA GLN A 424 -22.33 -6.35 -21.29
C GLN A 424 -21.13 -6.55 -22.23
N ARG A 425 -20.05 -7.20 -21.80
CA ARG A 425 -18.79 -7.32 -22.56
C ARG A 425 -18.81 -8.23 -23.78
N ALA A 426 -19.71 -9.18 -23.85
CA ALA A 426 -19.71 -10.18 -24.93
C ALA A 426 -19.98 -9.57 -26.32
N ASP A 427 -20.69 -8.44 -26.38
CA ASP A 427 -21.10 -7.81 -27.64
C ASP A 427 -20.20 -6.64 -28.11
N GLU A 428 -19.25 -6.17 -27.27
CA GLU A 428 -18.46 -4.97 -27.59
C GLU A 428 -17.14 -5.20 -28.36
N GLN A 429 -16.84 -6.40 -28.79
CA GLN A 429 -15.58 -6.70 -29.53
C GLN A 429 -15.53 -6.13 -30.97
N LYS A 430 -16.62 -5.56 -31.48
CA LYS A 430 -16.65 -4.80 -32.72
C LYS A 430 -16.87 -3.32 -32.42
N ARG A 431 -15.81 -2.60 -31.99
CA ARG A 431 -15.81 -1.14 -32.03
C ARG A 431 -15.56 -0.70 -33.47
N ASP A 432 -16.46 0.14 -33.93
CA ASP A 432 -16.31 0.90 -35.16
C ASP A 432 -15.04 1.75 -35.08
N GLU A 433 -14.11 1.62 -36.03
CA GLU A 433 -12.85 2.39 -36.05
C GLU A 433 -13.08 3.91 -36.12
N ASP A 434 -14.29 4.35 -36.53
CA ASP A 434 -14.74 5.74 -36.59
C ASP A 434 -15.43 6.22 -35.30
N ALA A 435 -15.59 5.33 -34.30
CA ALA A 435 -16.21 5.72 -33.04
C ALA A 435 -15.30 6.66 -32.24
N PRO A 436 -15.93 7.60 -31.52
CA PRO A 436 -15.25 8.59 -30.67
C PRO A 436 -14.31 7.98 -29.65
N PRO A 437 -13.13 8.60 -29.35
CA PRO A 437 -12.27 8.15 -28.30
C PRO A 437 -12.91 8.40 -26.94
N TYR A 438 -13.56 7.38 -26.38
CA TYR A 438 -13.90 7.38 -24.97
C TYR A 438 -12.66 7.07 -24.14
N VAL A 439 -12.57 7.68 -22.99
CA VAL A 439 -11.65 7.29 -21.94
C VAL A 439 -12.39 6.45 -20.93
N ARG A 440 -11.93 5.21 -20.76
CA ARG A 440 -12.49 4.26 -19.80
C ARG A 440 -11.65 4.29 -18.53
N PHE A 441 -12.29 4.54 -17.38
CA PHE A 441 -11.59 4.57 -16.10
C PHE A 441 -12.38 3.86 -14.99
N GLY A 442 -11.65 3.43 -13.97
CA GLY A 442 -12.24 2.98 -12.71
C GLY A 442 -11.85 3.91 -11.58
N THR A 443 -12.69 3.93 -10.55
CA THR A 443 -12.58 4.86 -9.42
C THR A 443 -12.36 4.15 -8.12
N PRO A 444 -11.13 3.62 -7.84
CA PRO A 444 -10.83 3.16 -6.50
C PRO A 444 -11.01 4.31 -5.52
N ILE A 445 -11.67 4.06 -4.38
CA ILE A 445 -11.98 5.10 -3.39
C ILE A 445 -11.02 4.97 -2.21
N CYS A 446 -10.29 6.05 -1.89
CA CYS A 446 -9.43 6.19 -0.72
C CYS A 446 -8.56 4.93 -0.52
N PHE A 447 -8.77 4.19 0.55
CA PHE A 447 -8.07 2.97 0.93
C PHE A 447 -7.96 1.91 -0.17
N ASP A 448 -8.93 1.85 -1.10
CA ASP A 448 -8.91 0.93 -2.26
C ASP A 448 -7.61 1.03 -3.08
N ASP A 449 -7.08 2.24 -3.29
CA ASP A 449 -5.91 2.44 -4.17
C ASP A 449 -4.60 1.92 -3.57
N THR A 450 -4.59 1.63 -2.28
CA THR A 450 -3.45 1.00 -1.61
C THR A 450 -3.39 -0.51 -1.85
N PHE A 451 -4.49 -1.13 -2.30
CA PHE A 451 -4.60 -2.58 -2.51
C PHE A 451 -4.52 -2.95 -4.00
N PRO A 452 -3.46 -3.65 -4.41
CA PRO A 452 -3.36 -4.19 -5.76
C PRO A 452 -4.53 -5.10 -6.13
N GLU A 453 -5.11 -5.78 -5.16
CA GLU A 453 -6.24 -6.69 -5.31
C GLU A 453 -7.52 -5.97 -5.77
N VAL A 454 -7.64 -4.67 -5.51
CA VAL A 454 -8.71 -3.80 -6.01
C VAL A 454 -8.36 -3.19 -7.37
N CYS A 455 -7.18 -2.57 -7.47
CA CYS A 455 -6.81 -1.83 -8.67
C CYS A 455 -6.49 -2.72 -9.88
N THR A 456 -5.89 -3.90 -9.66
CA THR A 456 -5.53 -4.82 -10.75
C THR A 456 -6.74 -5.34 -11.53
N PRO A 457 -7.85 -5.81 -10.89
CA PRO A 457 -9.07 -6.16 -11.61
C PRO A 457 -9.66 -5.01 -12.40
N ILE A 458 -9.67 -3.79 -11.86
CA ILE A 458 -10.15 -2.59 -12.55
C ILE A 458 -9.40 -2.41 -13.88
N VAL A 459 -8.06 -2.44 -13.86
CA VAL A 459 -7.27 -2.28 -15.09
C VAL A 459 -7.38 -3.50 -15.99
N LYS A 460 -7.37 -4.73 -15.47
CA LYS A 460 -7.61 -5.96 -16.27
C LYS A 460 -8.94 -5.90 -16.99
N ASN A 461 -9.94 -5.35 -16.34
CA ASN A 461 -11.29 -5.22 -16.86
C ASN A 461 -11.43 -4.12 -17.94
N GLY A 462 -10.39 -3.38 -18.24
CA GLY A 462 -10.38 -2.45 -19.36
C GLY A 462 -10.20 -1.00 -18.99
N ALA A 463 -10.04 -0.65 -17.72
CA ALA A 463 -9.70 0.72 -17.36
C ALA A 463 -8.36 1.12 -18.01
N GLU A 464 -8.33 2.32 -18.55
CA GLU A 464 -7.19 2.93 -19.21
C GLU A 464 -6.45 3.89 -18.27
N LEU A 465 -7.14 4.35 -17.20
CA LEU A 465 -6.58 5.08 -16.09
C LEU A 465 -7.35 4.74 -14.79
N LEU A 466 -6.74 5.04 -13.67
CA LEU A 466 -7.36 5.00 -12.34
C LEU A 466 -7.64 6.44 -11.89
N MET A 467 -8.90 6.71 -11.50
CA MET A 467 -9.34 8.00 -10.96
C MET A 467 -9.72 7.79 -9.49
N ASN A 468 -8.80 8.02 -8.58
CA ASN A 468 -9.04 7.85 -7.15
C ASN A 468 -9.76 9.08 -6.57
N LEU A 469 -10.78 8.84 -5.75
CA LEU A 469 -11.42 9.83 -4.90
C LEU A 469 -11.07 9.51 -3.45
N THR A 470 -10.55 10.46 -2.67
CA THR A 470 -10.14 10.18 -1.30
C THR A 470 -10.39 11.34 -0.34
N ASP A 471 -10.53 11.01 0.94
CA ASP A 471 -10.52 11.98 2.04
C ASP A 471 -9.55 11.53 3.14
N ASP A 472 -8.35 12.11 3.12
CA ASP A 472 -7.31 11.90 4.13
C ASP A 472 -7.29 13.03 5.18
N SER A 473 -8.20 14.01 5.11
CA SER A 473 -8.17 15.27 5.90
C SER A 473 -8.31 15.08 7.41
N TRP A 474 -8.75 13.91 7.85
CA TRP A 474 -9.04 13.61 9.25
C TRP A 474 -7.84 13.69 10.18
N SER A 475 -6.61 13.47 9.70
CA SER A 475 -5.39 13.55 10.52
C SER A 475 -4.80 14.95 10.59
N LYS A 476 -5.00 15.78 9.54
CA LYS A 476 -4.39 17.10 9.35
C LYS A 476 -2.86 17.10 9.40
N LEU A 477 -2.23 15.97 9.04
CA LEU A 477 -0.78 15.75 9.07
C LEU A 477 -0.24 15.32 7.71
N ASP A 478 0.83 15.98 7.26
CA ASP A 478 1.51 15.68 5.99
C ASP A 478 1.97 14.20 5.92
N SER A 479 2.33 13.59 7.03
CA SER A 479 2.73 12.17 7.08
C SER A 479 1.65 11.24 6.55
N ALA A 480 0.39 11.42 6.95
CA ALA A 480 -0.72 10.58 6.48
C ALA A 480 -0.89 10.72 4.96
N GLU A 481 -0.94 11.96 4.47
CA GLU A 481 -1.15 12.33 3.08
C GLU A 481 -0.08 11.75 2.16
N TYR A 482 1.20 12.02 2.49
CA TYR A 482 2.31 11.55 1.65
C TYR A 482 2.58 10.06 1.75
N GLN A 483 2.29 9.41 2.89
CA GLN A 483 2.36 7.97 3.01
C GLN A 483 1.29 7.29 2.15
N HIS A 484 0.05 7.76 2.23
CA HIS A 484 -1.04 7.24 1.39
C HIS A 484 -0.68 7.40 -0.10
N PHE A 485 -0.30 8.61 -0.49
CA PHE A 485 0.12 8.88 -1.86
C PHE A 485 1.26 7.96 -2.33
N ALA A 486 2.30 7.77 -1.52
CA ALA A 486 3.45 6.95 -1.89
C ALA A 486 3.06 5.48 -2.15
N VAL A 487 2.16 4.93 -1.32
CA VAL A 487 1.65 3.56 -1.49
C VAL A 487 0.76 3.48 -2.74
N ALA A 488 -0.17 4.41 -2.92
CA ALA A 488 -1.08 4.48 -4.06
C ALA A 488 -0.35 4.64 -5.41
N ALA A 489 0.70 5.47 -5.43
CA ALA A 489 1.45 5.77 -6.65
C ALA A 489 2.16 4.54 -7.25
N PHE A 490 2.40 3.47 -6.46
CA PHE A 490 2.90 2.21 -7.00
C PHE A 490 1.92 1.56 -7.98
N ARG A 491 0.61 1.81 -7.87
CA ARG A 491 -0.39 1.29 -8.84
C ARG A 491 -0.10 1.76 -10.25
N ALA A 492 0.36 3.02 -10.40
CA ALA A 492 0.73 3.54 -11.72
C ALA A 492 1.89 2.74 -12.35
N ILE A 493 2.88 2.36 -11.55
CA ILE A 493 4.08 1.62 -12.01
C ILE A 493 3.75 0.14 -12.21
N GLU A 494 3.11 -0.49 -11.25
CA GLU A 494 2.74 -1.92 -11.28
C GLU A 494 1.86 -2.28 -12.48
N LEU A 495 0.94 -1.37 -12.83
CA LEU A 495 -0.07 -1.60 -13.86
C LEU A 495 0.23 -0.83 -15.15
N ARG A 496 1.32 -0.05 -15.20
CA ARG A 496 1.70 0.83 -16.33
C ARG A 496 0.52 1.67 -16.82
N THR A 497 -0.20 2.28 -15.87
CA THR A 497 -1.37 3.12 -16.13
C THR A 497 -1.23 4.47 -15.44
N THR A 498 -2.01 5.47 -15.88
CA THR A 498 -2.06 6.75 -15.17
C THR A 498 -2.91 6.61 -13.91
N LEU A 499 -2.44 7.17 -12.80
CA LEU A 499 -3.21 7.36 -11.58
C LEU A 499 -3.48 8.85 -11.40
N ALA A 500 -4.75 9.25 -11.39
CA ALA A 500 -5.20 10.57 -11.01
C ALA A 500 -5.89 10.49 -9.66
N ARG A 501 -5.57 11.41 -8.75
CA ARG A 501 -6.13 11.46 -7.39
C ARG A 501 -6.80 12.80 -7.16
N SER A 502 -8.05 12.77 -6.70
CA SER A 502 -8.81 13.90 -6.19
C SER A 502 -8.99 13.70 -4.69
N THR A 503 -8.37 14.54 -3.88
CA THR A 503 -8.44 14.42 -2.41
C THR A 503 -9.18 15.60 -1.81
N ASN A 504 -9.82 15.40 -0.65
CA ASN A 504 -10.45 16.51 0.07
C ASN A 504 -9.41 17.55 0.54
N ALA A 505 -8.34 17.11 1.20
CA ALA A 505 -7.28 17.99 1.71
C ALA A 505 -5.87 17.43 1.49
N GLY A 506 -5.76 16.18 1.05
CA GLY A 506 -4.51 15.45 0.88
C GLY A 506 -3.77 15.79 -0.41
N PHE A 507 -2.89 14.88 -0.84
CA PHE A 507 -2.06 15.09 -2.01
C PHE A 507 -2.80 14.72 -3.31
N SER A 508 -3.57 15.68 -3.84
CA SER A 508 -4.19 15.58 -5.18
C SER A 508 -3.10 15.65 -6.23
N ALA A 509 -3.02 14.65 -7.11
CA ALA A 509 -1.94 14.54 -8.08
C ALA A 509 -2.30 13.67 -9.28
N VAL A 510 -1.59 13.85 -10.39
CA VAL A 510 -1.59 12.95 -11.54
C VAL A 510 -0.21 12.31 -11.68
N VAL A 511 -0.16 10.98 -11.69
CA VAL A 511 1.06 10.17 -11.78
C VAL A 511 1.05 9.36 -13.06
N ASP A 512 2.12 9.47 -13.85
CA ASP A 512 2.28 8.72 -15.09
C ASP A 512 2.72 7.25 -14.86
N PRO A 513 2.67 6.38 -15.88
CA PRO A 513 3.08 4.97 -15.77
C PRO A 513 4.52 4.73 -15.32
N ALA A 514 5.39 5.74 -15.33
CA ALA A 514 6.75 5.67 -14.81
C ALA A 514 6.87 6.22 -13.37
N GLY A 515 5.75 6.56 -12.73
CA GLY A 515 5.75 7.11 -11.37
C GLY A 515 6.13 8.59 -11.29
N ARG A 516 6.14 9.34 -12.42
CA ARG A 516 6.39 10.78 -12.42
C ARG A 516 5.13 11.52 -12.05
N ILE A 517 5.24 12.46 -11.12
CA ILE A 517 4.16 13.40 -10.79
C ILE A 517 4.10 14.42 -11.92
N LYS A 518 2.99 14.45 -12.65
CA LYS A 518 2.76 15.34 -13.81
C LYS A 518 2.16 16.67 -13.36
N ASN A 519 1.27 16.63 -12.37
CA ASN A 519 0.63 17.79 -11.78
C ASN A 519 0.22 17.46 -10.35
N SER A 520 0.13 18.46 -9.47
CA SER A 520 -0.30 18.25 -8.07
C SER A 520 -0.77 19.55 -7.43
N MET A 521 -1.59 19.43 -6.39
CA MET A 521 -2.00 20.53 -5.52
C MET A 521 -1.27 20.45 -4.16
N LYS A 522 -1.25 21.57 -3.46
CA LYS A 522 -0.67 21.63 -2.11
C LYS A 522 -1.66 21.05 -1.10
N ASN A 523 -1.16 20.25 -0.15
CA ASN A 523 -1.98 19.73 0.94
C ASN A 523 -2.63 20.85 1.75
N PHE A 524 -3.80 20.58 2.30
CA PHE A 524 -4.55 21.44 3.22
C PHE A 524 -4.88 22.82 2.65
N THR A 525 -5.14 22.88 1.34
CA THR A 525 -5.61 24.09 0.65
C THR A 525 -6.89 23.81 -0.11
N ALA A 526 -7.83 24.75 -0.08
CA ALA A 526 -8.99 24.73 -0.97
C ALA A 526 -8.57 25.26 -2.34
N ASP A 527 -8.53 24.41 -3.37
CA ASP A 527 -8.03 24.77 -4.70
C ASP A 527 -8.64 23.88 -5.80
N SER A 528 -8.36 24.24 -7.04
CA SER A 528 -8.77 23.48 -8.22
C SER A 528 -7.63 23.36 -9.24
N MET A 529 -7.51 22.20 -9.84
CA MET A 529 -6.43 21.89 -10.79
C MET A 529 -7.03 21.45 -12.14
N PHE A 530 -6.70 22.16 -13.21
CA PHE A 530 -6.89 21.65 -14.56
C PHE A 530 -5.74 20.74 -14.96
N THR A 531 -6.04 19.55 -15.47
CA THR A 531 -5.02 18.63 -16.00
C THR A 531 -5.55 17.91 -17.24
N ALA A 532 -4.81 17.96 -18.33
CA ALA A 532 -4.94 17.04 -19.44
C ALA A 532 -4.31 15.70 -19.04
N ILE A 533 -5.11 14.80 -18.49
CA ILE A 533 -4.63 13.50 -18.00
C ILE A 533 -4.24 12.64 -19.19
N PRO A 534 -2.97 12.23 -19.31
CA PRO A 534 -2.53 11.41 -20.42
C PRO A 534 -2.99 9.96 -20.25
N VAL A 535 -3.57 9.42 -21.31
CA VAL A 535 -3.96 8.01 -21.41
C VAL A 535 -2.98 7.30 -22.34
N TYR A 536 -2.41 6.21 -21.86
CA TYR A 536 -1.40 5.45 -22.57
C TYR A 536 -1.97 4.12 -23.10
N LYS A 537 -1.31 3.58 -24.12
CA LYS A 537 -1.60 2.21 -24.55
C LYS A 537 -1.40 1.25 -23.37
N ARG A 538 -2.39 0.39 -23.14
CA ARG A 538 -2.33 -0.58 -22.05
C ARG A 538 -1.18 -1.56 -22.23
N GLU A 539 -0.40 -1.75 -21.18
CA GLU A 539 0.68 -2.73 -21.09
C GLU A 539 0.26 -3.85 -20.12
N CYS A 540 0.53 -5.11 -20.48
CA CYS A 540 0.31 -6.23 -19.57
C CYS A 540 1.64 -6.50 -18.83
N THR A 541 1.75 -6.00 -17.60
CA THR A 541 2.95 -6.19 -16.78
C THR A 541 3.02 -7.60 -16.20
N VAL A 542 4.23 -8.05 -15.79
CA VAL A 542 4.40 -9.31 -15.05
C VAL A 542 3.60 -9.29 -13.76
N TYR A 543 3.65 -8.16 -13.03
CA TYR A 543 2.88 -8.00 -11.80
C TYR A 543 1.36 -8.05 -12.04
N MET A 544 0.87 -7.37 -13.06
CA MET A 544 -0.55 -7.46 -13.44
C MET A 544 -0.97 -8.91 -13.71
N ARG A 545 -0.11 -9.70 -14.36
CA ARG A 545 -0.41 -11.10 -14.71
C ARG A 545 -0.40 -12.04 -13.51
N PHE A 546 0.63 -11.96 -12.64
CA PHE A 546 0.92 -12.92 -11.59
C PHE A 546 0.67 -12.39 -10.16
N GLY A 547 0.41 -11.08 -10.01
CA GLY A 547 0.16 -10.44 -8.72
C GLY A 547 1.35 -10.59 -7.76
N ASN A 548 1.05 -10.88 -6.51
CA ASN A 548 2.04 -11.06 -5.43
C ASN A 548 2.80 -12.40 -5.53
N TRP A 549 3.35 -12.72 -6.71
CA TRP A 549 4.08 -13.99 -6.94
C TRP A 549 5.37 -14.09 -6.12
N LEU A 550 6.13 -12.99 -6.00
CA LEU A 550 7.40 -12.98 -5.28
C LEU A 550 7.23 -13.28 -3.77
N PRO A 551 6.33 -12.62 -3.03
CA PRO A 551 6.05 -13.00 -1.64
C PRO A 551 5.59 -14.45 -1.48
N LYS A 552 4.81 -14.97 -2.41
CA LYS A 552 4.40 -16.40 -2.41
C LYS A 552 5.61 -17.33 -2.60
N LEU A 553 6.53 -16.99 -3.50
CA LEU A 553 7.78 -17.73 -3.67
C LEU A 553 8.66 -17.65 -2.42
N ILE A 554 8.75 -16.46 -1.80
CA ILE A 554 9.45 -16.26 -0.52
C ILE A 554 8.82 -17.14 0.58
N PHE A 555 7.51 -17.23 0.64
CA PHE A 555 6.81 -18.11 1.59
C PHE A 555 7.18 -19.59 1.40
N LEU A 556 7.19 -20.08 0.15
CA LEU A 556 7.64 -21.43 -0.15
C LEU A 556 9.10 -21.66 0.25
N PHE A 557 9.99 -20.69 0.00
CA PHE A 557 11.38 -20.72 0.43
C PHE A 557 11.49 -20.82 1.98
N ILE A 558 10.69 -20.03 2.72
CA ILE A 558 10.68 -20.05 4.19
C ILE A 558 10.19 -21.41 4.71
N ILE A 559 9.14 -21.99 4.12
CA ILE A 559 8.66 -23.33 4.48
C ILE A 559 9.74 -24.39 4.22
N ALA A 560 10.30 -24.41 3.01
CA ALA A 560 11.35 -25.38 2.65
C ALA A 560 12.54 -25.26 3.62
N ASN A 561 12.88 -24.04 4.00
CA ASN A 561 13.91 -23.74 4.97
C ASN A 561 13.59 -24.27 6.37
N ALA A 562 12.38 -24.02 6.87
CA ALA A 562 11.92 -24.52 8.17
C ALA A 562 11.95 -26.06 8.22
N VAL A 563 11.50 -26.71 7.15
CA VAL A 563 11.55 -28.18 7.02
C VAL A 563 13.01 -28.68 7.01
N CYS A 564 13.90 -28.03 6.26
CA CYS A 564 15.32 -28.38 6.21
C CYS A 564 15.97 -28.28 7.59
N VAL A 565 15.73 -27.17 8.31
CA VAL A 565 16.23 -26.97 9.69
C VAL A 565 15.67 -28.06 10.61
N PHE A 566 14.38 -28.36 10.53
CA PHE A 566 13.74 -29.39 11.35
C PHE A 566 14.35 -30.80 11.11
N VAL A 567 14.53 -31.16 9.83
CA VAL A 567 15.19 -32.43 9.47
C VAL A 567 16.63 -32.48 9.97
N CYS A 568 17.39 -31.40 9.81
CA CYS A 568 18.76 -31.29 10.28
C CYS A 568 18.87 -31.40 11.81
N VAL A 569 17.94 -30.82 12.56
CA VAL A 569 17.85 -30.96 14.02
C VAL A 569 17.52 -32.41 14.42
N LYS A 570 16.50 -33.02 13.78
CA LYS A 570 16.12 -34.42 14.06
C LYS A 570 17.22 -35.43 13.71
N THR A 571 17.98 -35.20 12.68
CA THR A 571 19.07 -36.09 12.24
C THR A 571 20.39 -35.81 12.97
N GLY A 572 20.40 -34.92 13.98
CA GLY A 572 21.61 -34.55 14.74
C GLY A 572 22.64 -33.75 13.95
N ARG A 573 22.27 -33.29 12.74
CA ARG A 573 23.11 -32.40 11.94
C ARG A 573 23.13 -30.96 12.46
N PHE A 574 22.11 -30.56 13.24
CA PHE A 574 22.07 -29.37 14.07
C PHE A 574 21.76 -29.78 15.51
N GLU A 575 22.51 -29.26 16.47
CA GLU A 575 22.22 -29.49 17.89
C GLU A 575 21.22 -28.43 18.38
N GLU A 576 20.20 -28.88 19.11
CA GLU A 576 19.34 -27.96 19.87
C GLU A 576 20.20 -27.24 20.93
N PRO A 577 19.94 -25.95 21.22
CA PRO A 577 20.57 -25.23 22.30
C PRO A 577 20.43 -26.02 23.61
N GLU A 578 21.51 -26.23 24.33
CA GLU A 578 21.54 -27.01 25.58
C GLU A 578 20.50 -26.56 26.61
N SER A 579 20.17 -25.28 26.60
CA SER A 579 19.10 -24.68 27.43
C SER A 579 17.69 -25.16 27.06
N GLU A 580 17.40 -25.41 25.79
CA GLU A 580 16.09 -25.92 25.33
C GLU A 580 15.98 -27.42 25.49
N ARG A 581 17.06 -28.14 25.23
CA ARG A 581 17.15 -29.57 25.48
C ARG A 581 16.89 -29.89 26.97
N LYS A 582 17.52 -29.15 27.91
CA LYS A 582 17.26 -29.28 29.35
C LYS A 582 15.80 -28.95 29.73
N LYS A 583 15.15 -27.99 29.05
CA LYS A 583 13.73 -27.66 29.28
C LYS A 583 12.80 -28.75 28.73
N LEU A 584 13.09 -29.26 27.53
CA LEU A 584 12.33 -30.35 26.92
C LEU A 584 12.44 -31.64 27.75
N ASP A 585 13.64 -31.98 28.23
CA ASP A 585 13.87 -33.11 29.11
C ASP A 585 13.15 -32.94 30.48
N LYS A 586 13.13 -31.71 31.01
CA LYS A 586 12.39 -31.41 32.25
C LYS A 586 10.88 -31.48 32.03
N PHE A 587 10.38 -31.03 30.87
CA PHE A 587 9.00 -31.16 30.48
C PHE A 587 8.61 -32.62 30.26
N ARG A 588 9.40 -33.37 29.51
CA ARG A 588 9.21 -34.80 29.26
C ARG A 588 9.19 -35.61 30.58
N LYS A 589 10.12 -35.37 31.50
CA LYS A 589 10.14 -35.98 32.83
C LYS A 589 8.91 -35.60 33.67
N ARG A 590 8.40 -34.33 33.55
CA ARG A 590 7.15 -33.91 34.21
C ARG A 590 5.93 -34.61 33.64
N MET A 591 5.85 -34.75 32.31
CA MET A 591 4.74 -35.42 31.62
C MET A 591 4.72 -36.93 31.93
N LEU A 592 5.86 -37.61 31.88
CA LEU A 592 5.99 -39.01 32.28
C LEU A 592 5.59 -39.24 33.74
N LYS A 593 5.99 -38.31 34.65
CA LYS A 593 5.58 -38.37 36.06
C LYS A 593 4.08 -38.08 36.29
N LYS A 594 3.47 -37.22 35.44
CA LYS A 594 2.07 -36.86 35.56
C LYS A 594 1.13 -37.95 35.02
N TYR A 595 1.55 -38.65 33.99
CA TYR A 595 0.72 -39.66 33.33
C TYR A 595 1.13 -41.11 33.67
N ARG A 596 2.07 -41.33 34.62
CA ARG A 596 2.53 -42.67 35.08
C ARG A 596 2.90 -43.65 33.93
N ILE A 597 3.49 -43.13 32.85
CA ILE A 597 4.05 -43.96 31.77
C ILE A 597 5.55 -44.12 32.00
#